data_7e3ebc9e8863ce923deff54720800e12
#
_entry.id   7e3ebc9e8863ce923deff54720800e12
#
_cell.length_a   1.000
_cell.length_b   1.000
_cell.length_c   1.000
_cell.angle_alpha   90.00
_cell.angle_beta   90.00
_cell.angle_gamma   90.00
#
_symmetry.space_group_name_H-M   'P 1'
#
loop_
_entity.id
_entity.type
_entity.pdbx_description
1 polymer ?
#
loop_
_entity_poly.entity_id
_entity_poly.type
_entity_poly.pdbx_seq_one_letter_code
_entity_poly.pdbx_strand_id
1 'polypeptide(L)'
;MIDHTTTFVLTSTILAAMTTLFLLWVRRLEAGSRRLGYAVVAASGVMCVTYLLMAAGVLTVSTTGRDESVARFLGYSIAWGAVASVIGLISGAERRYTLALLGGILLSLWATVGSWILGGTAGTVISLAIVAGVGVMGATLYGPLARQAQTVSSERTLLFSRLRNLTVLVFVGLLATGMLSAQNLAFTDAFVGQTLATYLDIVWLAGFGGLVLRSTDALADATDDRPATAAVNSSSSTDGATTGSVQSAD
;
A
#
# COMPACT_ATOMS: atom_id res chain seq x y z
N MET A 1 13.37 13.41 28.64
CA MET A 1 12.43 12.31 28.33
C MET A 1 12.03 12.45 26.87
N ILE A 2 12.07 11.38 26.09
CA ILE A 2 11.55 11.38 24.73
C ILE A 2 10.02 11.32 24.84
N ASP A 3 9.34 12.27 24.25
CA ASP A 3 7.88 12.34 24.21
C ASP A 3 7.33 11.89 22.84
N HIS A 4 6.03 11.76 22.73
CA HIS A 4 5.37 11.35 21.48
C HIS A 4 5.70 12.28 20.31
N THR A 5 5.72 13.61 20.56
CA THR A 5 6.00 14.61 19.53
C THR A 5 7.40 14.45 18.97
N THR A 6 8.40 14.27 19.84
CA THR A 6 9.79 14.03 19.43
C THR A 6 9.90 12.75 18.59
N THR A 7 9.22 11.67 18.98
CA THR A 7 9.19 10.41 18.23
C THR A 7 8.58 10.62 16.83
N PHE A 8 7.48 11.35 16.71
CA PHE A 8 6.84 11.61 15.42
C PHE A 8 7.69 12.49 14.51
N VAL A 9 8.32 13.55 15.04
CA VAL A 9 9.22 14.42 14.27
C VAL A 9 10.44 13.64 13.77
N LEU A 10 11.06 12.83 14.65
CA LEU A 10 12.19 11.98 14.27
C LEU A 10 11.79 10.99 13.16
N THR A 11 10.65 10.33 13.30
CA THR A 11 10.13 9.39 12.31
C THR A 11 9.85 10.08 10.97
N SER A 12 9.22 11.25 11.00
CA SER A 12 8.99 12.04 9.80
C SER A 12 10.30 12.40 9.11
N THR A 13 11.33 12.78 9.87
CA THR A 13 12.66 13.09 9.33
C THR A 13 13.30 11.87 8.65
N ILE A 14 13.21 10.69 9.28
CA ILE A 14 13.70 9.43 8.69
C ILE A 14 12.94 9.13 7.40
N LEU A 15 11.61 9.24 7.41
CA LEU A 15 10.78 8.98 6.23
C LEU A 15 11.02 10.01 5.11
N ALA A 16 11.31 11.27 5.45
CA ALA A 16 11.69 12.30 4.47
C ALA A 16 13.01 11.94 3.78
N ALA A 17 14.01 11.53 4.56
CA ALA A 17 15.29 11.08 4.03
C ALA A 17 15.12 9.83 3.14
N MET A 18 14.33 8.85 3.58
CA MET A 18 13.99 7.66 2.78
C MET A 18 13.26 8.04 1.48
N THR A 19 12.27 8.90 1.55
CA THR A 19 11.51 9.37 0.37
C THR A 19 12.44 10.05 -0.63
N THR A 20 13.36 10.87 -0.16
CA THR A 20 14.38 11.53 -1.00
C THR A 20 15.31 10.50 -1.66
N LEU A 21 15.81 9.53 -0.90
CA LEU A 21 16.64 8.44 -1.44
C LEU A 21 15.89 7.63 -2.50
N PHE A 22 14.64 7.26 -2.23
CA PHE A 22 13.82 6.53 -3.19
C PHE A 22 13.54 7.36 -4.45
N LEU A 23 13.27 8.67 -4.31
CA LEU A 23 13.08 9.56 -5.46
C LEU A 23 14.34 9.64 -6.33
N LEU A 24 15.51 9.75 -5.71
CA LEU A 24 16.80 9.74 -6.44
C LEU A 24 17.02 8.40 -7.14
N TRP A 25 16.65 7.29 -6.50
CA TRP A 25 16.77 5.95 -7.09
C TRP A 25 15.82 5.78 -8.27
N VAL A 26 14.54 6.18 -8.13
CA VAL A 26 13.53 6.12 -9.21
C VAL A 26 13.97 6.88 -10.45
N ARG A 27 14.68 8.00 -10.30
CA ARG A 27 15.21 8.76 -11.45
C ARG A 27 16.22 7.98 -12.29
N ARG A 28 16.85 6.96 -11.70
CA ARG A 28 17.82 6.08 -12.37
C ARG A 28 17.17 4.87 -13.04
N LEU A 29 15.88 4.61 -12.77
CA LEU A 29 15.14 3.53 -13.40
C LEU A 29 14.76 3.90 -14.85
N GLU A 30 14.54 2.87 -15.66
CA GLU A 30 13.98 3.01 -17.01
C GLU A 30 12.57 3.63 -16.97
N ALA A 31 12.18 4.32 -18.03
CA ALA A 31 10.95 5.11 -18.06
C ALA A 31 9.68 4.29 -17.75
N GLY A 32 9.61 3.05 -18.22
CA GLY A 32 8.49 2.13 -17.94
C GLY A 32 8.36 1.80 -16.45
N SER A 33 9.46 1.44 -15.81
CA SER A 33 9.52 1.01 -14.41
C SER A 33 9.31 2.16 -13.41
N ARG A 34 9.51 3.42 -13.81
CA ARG A 34 9.38 4.60 -12.93
C ARG A 34 8.03 4.70 -12.26
N ARG A 35 6.94 4.26 -12.92
CA ARG A 35 5.59 4.31 -12.34
C ARG A 35 5.49 3.51 -11.05
N LEU A 36 6.08 2.30 -11.02
CA LEU A 36 6.12 1.46 -9.82
C LEU A 36 7.04 2.07 -8.76
N GLY A 37 8.15 2.65 -9.17
CA GLY A 37 9.03 3.40 -8.28
C GLY A 37 8.34 4.62 -7.64
N TYR A 38 7.54 5.37 -8.39
CA TYR A 38 6.77 6.49 -7.83
C TYR A 38 5.70 6.05 -6.83
N ALA A 39 5.15 4.83 -6.94
CA ALA A 39 4.26 4.29 -5.91
C ALA A 39 4.99 4.12 -4.57
N VAL A 40 6.28 3.71 -4.60
CA VAL A 40 7.13 3.63 -3.40
C VAL A 40 7.37 5.01 -2.80
N VAL A 41 7.72 6.00 -3.63
CA VAL A 41 7.92 7.39 -3.21
C VAL A 41 6.64 7.97 -2.61
N ALA A 42 5.48 7.70 -3.23
CA ALA A 42 4.19 8.15 -2.73
C ALA A 42 3.85 7.53 -1.37
N ALA A 43 4.07 6.21 -1.19
CA ALA A 43 3.83 5.53 0.07
C ALA A 43 4.68 6.11 1.22
N SER A 44 5.99 6.29 1.00
CA SER A 44 6.89 6.86 2.02
C SER A 44 6.64 8.35 2.25
N GLY A 45 6.36 9.11 1.20
CA GLY A 45 6.09 10.55 1.29
C GLY A 45 4.79 10.87 2.03
N VAL A 46 3.71 10.13 1.76
CA VAL A 46 2.45 10.31 2.47
C VAL A 46 2.60 9.99 3.96
N MET A 47 3.34 8.94 4.30
CA MET A 47 3.60 8.61 5.70
C MET A 47 4.49 9.66 6.39
N CYS A 48 5.45 10.24 5.69
CA CYS A 48 6.23 11.40 6.19
C CYS A 48 5.30 12.55 6.59
N VAL A 49 4.39 12.97 5.69
CA VAL A 49 3.41 14.03 5.96
C VAL A 49 2.49 13.63 7.11
N THR A 50 2.04 12.40 7.15
CA THR A 50 1.20 11.86 8.21
C THR A 50 1.84 12.01 9.58
N TYR A 51 3.12 11.68 9.73
CA TYR A 51 3.84 11.82 11.00
C TYR A 51 4.03 13.29 11.40
N LEU A 52 4.16 14.23 10.43
CA LEU A 52 4.15 15.66 10.73
C LEU A 52 2.78 16.13 11.26
N LEU A 53 1.68 15.65 10.66
CA LEU A 53 0.33 15.95 11.15
C LEU A 53 0.09 15.39 12.56
N MET A 54 0.61 14.19 12.85
CA MET A 54 0.56 13.60 14.19
C MET A 54 1.38 14.43 15.19
N ALA A 55 2.58 14.88 14.83
CA ALA A 55 3.41 15.74 15.66
C ALA A 55 2.74 17.08 15.97
N ALA A 56 1.96 17.61 15.01
CA ALA A 56 1.18 18.83 15.17
C ALA A 56 -0.16 18.61 15.92
N GLY A 57 -0.50 17.38 16.32
CA GLY A 57 -1.75 17.06 16.98
C GLY A 57 -3.01 17.23 16.11
N VAL A 58 -2.84 17.22 14.78
CA VAL A 58 -3.96 17.42 13.84
C VAL A 58 -4.74 16.13 13.65
N LEU A 59 -6.07 16.22 13.50
CA LEU A 59 -6.99 15.09 13.31
C LEU A 59 -6.93 14.06 14.46
N THR A 60 -6.79 14.54 15.69
CA THR A 60 -6.83 13.67 16.88
C THR A 60 -8.26 13.45 17.32
N VAL A 61 -8.60 12.22 17.65
CA VAL A 61 -9.90 11.82 18.22
C VAL A 61 -9.68 11.05 19.52
N SER A 62 -10.55 11.29 20.49
CA SER A 62 -10.52 10.54 21.73
C SER A 62 -11.13 9.16 21.52
N THR A 63 -10.41 8.13 21.96
CA THR A 63 -10.80 6.72 21.91
C THR A 63 -10.77 6.12 23.31
N THR A 64 -11.20 4.88 23.43
CA THR A 64 -11.06 4.13 24.70
C THR A 64 -9.57 3.93 25.01
N GLY A 65 -9.09 4.56 26.07
CA GLY A 65 -7.72 4.39 26.61
C GLY A 65 -6.68 5.44 26.18
N ARG A 66 -6.85 6.15 25.05
CA ARG A 66 -5.97 7.26 24.65
C ARG A 66 -6.58 8.08 23.50
N ASP A 67 -5.93 9.21 23.20
CA ASP A 67 -6.18 9.93 21.97
C ASP A 67 -5.44 9.27 20.80
N GLU A 68 -6.11 9.15 19.66
CA GLU A 68 -5.56 8.52 18.45
C GLU A 68 -5.65 9.47 17.25
N SER A 69 -4.64 9.46 16.40
CA SER A 69 -4.62 10.33 15.21
C SER A 69 -5.25 9.63 14.00
N VAL A 70 -6.37 10.16 13.52
CA VAL A 70 -7.01 9.72 12.27
C VAL A 70 -6.10 9.97 11.06
N ALA A 71 -5.20 10.97 11.14
CA ALA A 71 -4.21 11.23 10.09
C ALA A 71 -3.41 9.96 9.75
N ARG A 72 -3.05 9.15 10.77
CA ARG A 72 -2.32 7.89 10.57
C ARG A 72 -3.08 6.91 9.69
N PHE A 73 -4.37 6.75 9.90
CA PHE A 73 -5.21 5.81 9.15
C PHE A 73 -5.48 6.30 7.73
N LEU A 74 -5.57 7.61 7.52
CA LEU A 74 -5.61 8.21 6.18
C LEU A 74 -4.30 7.97 5.43
N GLY A 75 -3.16 8.20 6.09
CA GLY A 75 -1.84 7.90 5.54
C GLY A 75 -1.67 6.43 5.18
N TYR A 76 -2.07 5.53 6.07
CA TYR A 76 -2.10 4.09 5.80
C TYR A 76 -2.99 3.73 4.62
N SER A 77 -4.17 4.34 4.49
CA SER A 77 -5.07 4.04 3.36
C SER A 77 -4.40 4.31 2.02
N ILE A 78 -3.65 5.41 1.91
CA ILE A 78 -2.92 5.77 0.69
C ILE A 78 -1.69 4.87 0.51
N ALA A 79 -0.89 4.68 1.56
CA ALA A 79 0.32 3.87 1.50
C ALA A 79 0.03 2.40 1.17
N TRP A 80 -0.97 1.79 1.81
CA TRP A 80 -1.43 0.43 1.48
C TRP A 80 -2.07 0.34 0.10
N GLY A 81 -2.72 1.41 -0.37
CA GLY A 81 -3.19 1.52 -1.75
C GLY A 81 -2.06 1.40 -2.77
N ALA A 82 -0.94 2.09 -2.52
CA ALA A 82 0.26 1.99 -3.33
C ALA A 82 0.87 0.58 -3.29
N VAL A 83 1.00 -0.02 -2.09
CA VAL A 83 1.52 -1.38 -1.90
C VAL A 83 0.64 -2.42 -2.61
N ALA A 84 -0.68 -2.38 -2.41
CA ALA A 84 -1.62 -3.30 -3.05
C ALA A 84 -1.57 -3.18 -4.59
N SER A 85 -1.43 -1.95 -5.11
CA SER A 85 -1.29 -1.70 -6.54
C SER A 85 0.00 -2.31 -7.11
N VAL A 86 1.12 -2.15 -6.42
CA VAL A 86 2.40 -2.75 -6.82
C VAL A 86 2.32 -4.27 -6.77
N ILE A 87 1.78 -4.85 -5.69
CA ILE A 87 1.61 -6.31 -5.55
C ILE A 87 0.73 -6.86 -6.69
N GLY A 88 -0.38 -6.17 -7.00
CA GLY A 88 -1.28 -6.57 -8.09
C GLY A 88 -0.59 -6.54 -9.45
N LEU A 89 0.18 -5.50 -9.76
CA LEU A 89 0.92 -5.37 -11.02
C LEU A 89 2.03 -6.41 -11.15
N ILE A 90 2.81 -6.62 -10.10
CA ILE A 90 3.89 -7.61 -10.09
C ILE A 90 3.37 -9.04 -10.25
N SER A 91 2.24 -9.37 -9.61
CA SER A 91 1.63 -10.69 -9.75
C SER A 91 0.91 -10.93 -11.09
N GLY A 92 0.77 -9.90 -11.94
CA GLY A 92 -0.03 -9.98 -13.16
C GLY A 92 -1.53 -10.16 -12.88
N ALA A 93 -1.99 -9.77 -11.70
CA ALA A 93 -3.32 -10.07 -11.22
C ALA A 93 -4.39 -9.17 -11.86
N GLU A 94 -5.58 -9.75 -12.06
CA GLU A 94 -6.77 -8.99 -12.42
C GLU A 94 -7.08 -7.94 -11.35
N ARG A 95 -7.56 -6.78 -11.79
CA ARG A 95 -7.90 -5.64 -10.93
C ARG A 95 -8.81 -6.01 -9.76
N ARG A 96 -9.74 -6.98 -9.96
CA ARG A 96 -10.65 -7.42 -8.88
C ARG A 96 -9.92 -7.99 -7.67
N TYR A 97 -8.82 -8.73 -7.86
CA TYR A 97 -8.04 -9.30 -6.75
C TYR A 97 -7.18 -8.25 -6.05
N THR A 98 -6.65 -7.29 -6.80
CA THR A 98 -5.96 -6.13 -6.22
C THR A 98 -6.92 -5.28 -5.37
N LEU A 99 -8.16 -5.06 -5.85
CA LEU A 99 -9.18 -4.35 -5.10
C LEU A 99 -9.67 -5.15 -3.88
N ALA A 100 -9.78 -6.48 -3.98
CA ALA A 100 -10.12 -7.33 -2.84
C ALA A 100 -9.02 -7.29 -1.76
N LEU A 101 -7.73 -7.32 -2.16
CA LEU A 101 -6.61 -7.15 -1.24
C LEU A 101 -6.69 -5.80 -0.52
N LEU A 102 -6.83 -4.71 -1.27
CA LEU A 102 -6.95 -3.37 -0.71
C LEU A 102 -8.18 -3.25 0.19
N GLY A 103 -9.32 -3.77 -0.26
CA GLY A 103 -10.56 -3.77 0.51
C GLY A 103 -10.42 -4.50 1.85
N GLY A 104 -9.77 -5.67 1.87
CA GLY A 104 -9.49 -6.42 3.10
C GLY A 104 -8.59 -5.63 4.07
N ILE A 105 -7.53 -4.99 3.55
CA ILE A 105 -6.64 -4.14 4.34
C ILE A 105 -7.39 -2.95 4.92
N LEU A 106 -8.12 -2.20 4.08
CA LEU A 106 -8.85 -1.01 4.51
C LEU A 106 -9.97 -1.35 5.49
N LEU A 107 -10.68 -2.46 5.28
CA LEU A 107 -11.69 -2.95 6.22
C LEU A 107 -11.08 -3.19 7.59
N SER A 108 -9.93 -3.88 7.68
CA SER A 108 -9.24 -4.11 8.95
C SER A 108 -8.79 -2.81 9.60
N LEU A 109 -8.19 -1.90 8.85
CA LEU A 109 -7.69 -0.62 9.37
C LEU A 109 -8.82 0.24 9.95
N TRP A 110 -9.88 0.46 9.17
CA TRP A 110 -10.98 1.33 9.60
C TRP A 110 -11.88 0.68 10.64
N ALA A 111 -12.02 -0.65 10.63
CA ALA A 111 -12.69 -1.37 11.69
C ALA A 111 -11.92 -1.26 13.03
N THR A 112 -10.58 -1.22 12.99
CA THR A 112 -9.75 -0.98 14.19
C THR A 112 -10.09 0.38 14.81
N VAL A 113 -10.08 1.45 14.03
CA VAL A 113 -10.47 2.79 14.50
C VAL A 113 -11.90 2.80 15.03
N GLY A 114 -12.83 2.24 14.26
CA GLY A 114 -14.25 2.18 14.64
C GLY A 114 -14.47 1.44 15.96
N SER A 115 -13.72 0.35 16.20
CA SER A 115 -13.83 -0.41 17.44
C SER A 115 -13.34 0.38 18.65
N TRP A 116 -12.30 1.21 18.48
CA TRP A 116 -11.77 2.06 19.55
C TRP A 116 -12.65 3.28 19.86
N ILE A 117 -13.29 3.86 18.83
CA ILE A 117 -14.19 5.00 19.02
C ILE A 117 -15.50 4.58 19.68
N LEU A 118 -16.09 3.48 19.22
CA LEU A 118 -17.40 3.05 19.69
C LEU A 118 -17.36 2.31 21.04
N GLY A 119 -16.27 1.59 21.31
CA GLY A 119 -16.12 0.84 22.57
C GLY A 119 -17.23 -0.17 22.85
N GLY A 120 -17.18 -0.81 24.00
CA GLY A 120 -18.23 -1.72 24.49
C GLY A 120 -18.67 -2.81 23.50
N THR A 121 -19.94 -3.19 23.53
CA THR A 121 -20.50 -4.25 22.66
C THR A 121 -20.41 -3.87 21.18
N ALA A 122 -20.65 -2.59 20.82
CA ALA A 122 -20.56 -2.12 19.44
C ALA A 122 -19.11 -2.24 18.92
N GLY A 123 -18.12 -1.85 19.72
CA GLY A 123 -16.72 -2.01 19.40
C GLY A 123 -16.33 -3.48 19.20
N THR A 124 -16.84 -4.39 20.04
CA THR A 124 -16.61 -5.85 19.91
C THR A 124 -17.19 -6.38 18.59
N VAL A 125 -18.38 -5.98 18.21
CA VAL A 125 -18.99 -6.39 16.91
C VAL A 125 -18.15 -5.90 15.74
N ILE A 126 -17.70 -4.65 15.77
CA ILE A 126 -16.85 -4.09 14.72
C ILE A 126 -15.49 -4.80 14.66
N SER A 127 -14.96 -5.25 15.78
CA SER A 127 -13.71 -6.02 15.81
C SER A 127 -13.76 -7.32 15.00
N LEU A 128 -14.95 -7.89 14.78
CA LEU A 128 -15.11 -9.03 13.86
C LEU A 128 -14.79 -8.65 12.40
N ALA A 129 -15.01 -7.41 12.01
CA ALA A 129 -14.66 -6.92 10.69
C ALA A 129 -13.12 -6.85 10.49
N ILE A 130 -12.34 -6.66 11.58
CA ILE A 130 -10.87 -6.74 11.53
C ILE A 130 -10.46 -8.14 11.09
N VAL A 131 -11.02 -9.16 11.74
CA VAL A 131 -10.72 -10.57 11.43
C VAL A 131 -11.16 -10.93 10.01
N ALA A 132 -12.35 -10.47 9.60
CA ALA A 132 -12.85 -10.67 8.24
C ALA A 132 -11.91 -10.03 7.20
N GLY A 133 -11.47 -8.80 7.43
CA GLY A 133 -10.54 -8.10 6.54
C GLY A 133 -9.18 -8.79 6.43
N VAL A 134 -8.62 -9.26 7.56
CA VAL A 134 -7.39 -10.08 7.58
C VAL A 134 -7.59 -11.39 6.82
N GLY A 135 -8.75 -12.04 6.99
CA GLY A 135 -9.11 -13.25 6.25
C GLY A 135 -9.15 -13.00 4.74
N VAL A 136 -9.80 -11.92 4.31
CA VAL A 136 -9.84 -11.52 2.88
C VAL A 136 -8.43 -11.22 2.35
N MET A 137 -7.63 -10.45 3.09
CA MET A 137 -6.24 -10.16 2.73
C MET A 137 -5.43 -11.45 2.56
N GLY A 138 -5.46 -12.34 3.55
CA GLY A 138 -4.74 -13.61 3.53
C GLY A 138 -5.21 -14.51 2.38
N ALA A 139 -6.53 -14.72 2.25
CA ALA A 139 -7.11 -15.53 1.17
C ALA A 139 -6.72 -14.98 -0.21
N THR A 140 -6.67 -13.66 -0.38
CA THR A 140 -6.29 -13.02 -1.64
C THR A 140 -4.80 -13.20 -1.93
N LEU A 141 -3.93 -12.95 -0.94
CA LEU A 141 -2.46 -13.04 -1.09
C LEU A 141 -1.97 -14.47 -1.33
N TYR A 142 -2.56 -15.47 -0.66
CA TYR A 142 -2.16 -16.88 -0.78
C TYR A 142 -2.99 -17.65 -1.80
N GLY A 143 -4.11 -17.12 -2.24
CA GLY A 143 -4.99 -17.73 -3.24
C GLY A 143 -4.75 -17.17 -4.65
N PRO A 144 -5.65 -16.30 -5.16
CA PRO A 144 -5.61 -15.88 -6.55
C PRO A 144 -4.34 -15.12 -6.95
N LEU A 145 -3.83 -14.23 -6.10
CA LEU A 145 -2.59 -13.48 -6.39
C LEU A 145 -1.38 -14.41 -6.49
N ALA A 146 -1.27 -15.40 -5.58
CA ALA A 146 -0.18 -16.37 -5.61
C ALA A 146 -0.24 -17.28 -6.84
N ARG A 147 -1.45 -17.67 -7.27
CA ARG A 147 -1.62 -18.48 -8.48
C ARG A 147 -1.24 -17.71 -9.74
N GLN A 148 -1.65 -16.46 -9.85
CA GLN A 148 -1.30 -15.62 -11.00
C GLN A 148 0.19 -15.27 -11.02
N ALA A 149 0.80 -15.04 -9.87
CA ALA A 149 2.23 -14.82 -9.78
C ALA A 149 3.08 -16.02 -10.27
N GLN A 150 2.53 -17.24 -10.31
CA GLN A 150 3.22 -18.40 -10.87
C GLN A 150 3.17 -18.47 -12.41
N THR A 151 2.36 -17.65 -13.05
CA THR A 151 2.23 -17.61 -14.52
C THR A 151 3.06 -16.50 -15.16
N VAL A 152 3.70 -15.64 -14.37
CA VAL A 152 4.62 -14.60 -14.82
C VAL A 152 6.09 -15.04 -14.70
N SER A 153 7.04 -14.15 -14.99
CA SER A 153 8.47 -14.46 -14.91
C SER A 153 8.93 -14.86 -13.50
N SER A 154 10.04 -15.59 -13.41
CA SER A 154 10.63 -16.04 -12.13
C SER A 154 11.00 -14.88 -11.22
N GLU A 155 11.51 -13.78 -11.80
CA GLU A 155 11.89 -12.56 -11.09
C GLU A 155 10.68 -11.89 -10.45
N ARG A 156 9.56 -11.80 -11.17
CA ARG A 156 8.28 -11.26 -10.66
C ARG A 156 7.70 -12.15 -9.56
N THR A 157 7.74 -13.47 -9.76
CA THR A 157 7.28 -14.45 -8.76
C THR A 157 8.08 -14.32 -7.47
N LEU A 158 9.41 -14.17 -7.56
CA LEU A 158 10.28 -13.99 -6.41
C LEU A 158 9.99 -12.67 -5.69
N LEU A 159 9.86 -11.56 -6.43
CA LEU A 159 9.51 -10.26 -5.87
C LEU A 159 8.15 -10.29 -5.20
N PHE A 160 7.12 -10.87 -5.86
CA PHE A 160 5.79 -11.05 -5.27
C PHE A 160 5.86 -11.81 -3.94
N SER A 161 6.60 -12.92 -3.90
CA SER A 161 6.73 -13.73 -2.68
C SER A 161 7.35 -12.95 -1.52
N ARG A 162 8.38 -12.15 -1.80
CA ARG A 162 9.02 -11.27 -0.80
C ARG A 162 8.08 -10.17 -0.31
N LEU A 163 7.37 -9.50 -1.24
CA LEU A 163 6.40 -8.45 -0.90
C LEU A 163 5.22 -9.01 -0.11
N ARG A 164 4.71 -10.19 -0.48
CA ARG A 164 3.66 -10.89 0.27
C ARG A 164 4.10 -11.16 1.70
N ASN A 165 5.28 -11.75 1.88
CA ASN A 165 5.78 -12.11 3.20
C ASN A 165 6.02 -10.85 4.06
N LEU A 166 6.57 -9.79 3.49
CA LEU A 166 6.73 -8.50 4.16
C LEU A 166 5.37 -7.92 4.58
N THR A 167 4.38 -7.92 3.66
CA THR A 167 3.02 -7.43 3.94
C THR A 167 2.39 -8.18 5.11
N VAL A 168 2.45 -9.50 5.08
CA VAL A 168 1.87 -10.34 6.16
C VAL A 168 2.61 -10.11 7.48
N LEU A 169 3.95 -10.10 7.46
CA LEU A 169 4.76 -9.87 8.65
C LEU A 169 4.43 -8.54 9.32
N VAL A 170 4.39 -7.46 8.53
CA VAL A 170 4.10 -6.12 9.06
C VAL A 170 2.67 -6.03 9.55
N PHE A 171 1.71 -6.58 8.80
CA PHE A 171 0.30 -6.53 9.18
C PHE A 171 0.03 -7.31 10.48
N VAL A 172 0.61 -8.50 10.61
CA VAL A 172 0.56 -9.29 11.86
C VAL A 172 1.24 -8.55 13.00
N GLY A 173 2.39 -7.90 12.74
CA GLY A 173 3.08 -7.08 13.73
C GLY A 173 2.23 -5.89 14.22
N LEU A 174 1.57 -5.18 13.31
CA LEU A 174 0.66 -4.07 13.64
C LEU A 174 -0.56 -4.56 14.43
N LEU A 175 -1.15 -5.70 14.05
CA LEU A 175 -2.24 -6.32 14.80
C LEU A 175 -1.81 -6.71 16.20
N ALA A 176 -0.67 -7.39 16.35
CA ALA A 176 -0.13 -7.77 17.64
C ALA A 176 0.13 -6.53 18.53
N THR A 177 0.73 -5.48 17.96
CA THR A 177 0.94 -4.21 18.67
C THR A 177 -0.38 -3.59 19.11
N GLY A 178 -1.40 -3.59 18.24
CA GLY A 178 -2.74 -3.11 18.57
C GLY A 178 -3.40 -3.94 19.67
N MET A 179 -3.29 -5.27 19.62
CA MET A 179 -3.83 -6.15 20.67
C MET A 179 -3.15 -5.94 22.03
N LEU A 180 -1.83 -5.75 22.04
CA LEU A 180 -1.06 -5.54 23.27
C LEU A 180 -1.21 -4.12 23.83
N SER A 181 -1.76 -3.19 23.07
CA SER A 181 -1.88 -1.77 23.42
C SER A 181 -2.83 -1.54 24.60
N ALA A 182 -2.73 -0.34 25.18
CA ALA A 182 -3.57 0.11 26.28
C ALA A 182 -5.08 0.09 25.97
N GLN A 183 -5.47 0.15 24.68
CA GLN A 183 -6.87 0.08 24.25
C GLN A 183 -7.47 -1.33 24.32
N ASN A 184 -6.65 -2.38 24.34
CA ASN A 184 -7.08 -3.78 24.33
C ASN A 184 -6.61 -4.53 25.60
N LEU A 185 -5.47 -5.20 25.51
CA LEU A 185 -4.98 -6.05 26.61
C LEU A 185 -4.17 -5.28 27.67
N ALA A 186 -3.82 -4.02 27.41
CA ALA A 186 -3.05 -3.15 28.31
C ALA A 186 -1.70 -3.73 28.78
N PHE A 187 -1.05 -4.58 27.97
CA PHE A 187 0.29 -5.08 28.25
C PHE A 187 1.38 -4.03 27.97
N THR A 188 1.12 -3.09 27.07
CA THR A 188 2.01 -1.97 26.80
C THR A 188 1.30 -0.66 27.08
N ASP A 189 2.06 0.32 27.61
CA ASP A 189 1.56 1.68 27.71
C ASP A 189 1.41 2.34 26.32
N ALA A 190 0.79 3.51 26.29
CA ALA A 190 0.52 4.22 25.04
C ALA A 190 1.81 4.60 24.31
N PHE A 191 2.89 4.94 25.04
CA PHE A 191 4.17 5.33 24.44
C PHE A 191 4.87 4.14 23.77
N VAL A 192 4.95 3.01 24.45
CA VAL A 192 5.58 1.79 23.93
C VAL A 192 4.81 1.26 22.72
N GLY A 193 3.49 1.16 22.80
CA GLY A 193 2.65 0.71 21.68
C GLY A 193 2.81 1.60 20.45
N GLN A 194 2.83 2.93 20.64
CA GLN A 194 3.03 3.89 19.57
C GLN A 194 4.43 3.79 18.96
N THR A 195 5.46 3.63 19.77
CA THR A 195 6.86 3.51 19.32
C THR A 195 7.06 2.22 18.51
N LEU A 196 6.50 1.10 18.96
CA LEU A 196 6.55 -0.17 18.23
C LEU A 196 5.87 -0.05 16.85
N ALA A 197 4.68 0.54 16.80
CA ALA A 197 3.98 0.73 15.54
C ALA A 197 4.76 1.65 14.59
N THR A 198 5.38 2.71 15.11
CA THR A 198 6.25 3.62 14.34
C THR A 198 7.48 2.90 13.77
N TYR A 199 8.11 2.03 14.56
CA TYR A 199 9.22 1.21 14.11
C TYR A 199 8.81 0.26 12.97
N LEU A 200 7.66 -0.39 13.12
CA LEU A 200 7.11 -1.26 12.08
C LEU A 200 6.84 -0.51 10.77
N ASP A 201 6.37 0.74 10.85
CA ASP A 201 6.15 1.58 9.67
C ASP A 201 7.46 1.88 8.92
N ILE A 202 8.54 2.21 9.63
CA ILE A 202 9.85 2.44 9.03
C ILE A 202 10.36 1.15 8.36
N VAL A 203 10.31 0.02 9.06
CA VAL A 203 10.74 -1.29 8.54
C VAL A 203 9.92 -1.69 7.31
N TRP A 204 8.60 -1.49 7.36
CA TRP A 204 7.70 -1.77 6.25
C TRP A 204 8.05 -0.95 5.01
N LEU A 205 8.12 0.38 5.15
CA LEU A 205 8.37 1.26 4.01
C LEU A 205 9.79 1.11 3.46
N ALA A 206 10.80 0.91 4.33
CA ALA A 206 12.16 0.60 3.91
C ALA A 206 12.25 -0.73 3.17
N GLY A 207 11.61 -1.77 3.71
CA GLY A 207 11.55 -3.09 3.10
C GLY A 207 10.79 -3.08 1.77
N PHE A 208 9.62 -2.45 1.73
CA PHE A 208 8.84 -2.31 0.51
C PHE A 208 9.62 -1.57 -0.57
N GLY A 209 10.14 -0.37 -0.26
CA GLY A 209 10.90 0.43 -1.20
C GLY A 209 12.18 -0.25 -1.67
N GLY A 210 12.94 -0.83 -0.75
CA GLY A 210 14.18 -1.55 -1.07
C GLY A 210 13.95 -2.77 -1.96
N LEU A 211 12.90 -3.57 -1.68
CA LEU A 211 12.55 -4.74 -2.50
C LEU A 211 12.11 -4.33 -3.90
N VAL A 212 11.22 -3.34 -4.01
CA VAL A 212 10.70 -2.89 -5.31
C VAL A 212 11.81 -2.26 -6.14
N LEU A 213 12.53 -1.26 -5.62
CA LEU A 213 13.52 -0.51 -6.39
C LEU A 213 14.77 -1.32 -6.76
N ARG A 214 15.08 -2.39 -6.00
CA ARG A 214 16.20 -3.28 -6.32
C ARG A 214 15.87 -4.29 -7.41
N SER A 215 14.58 -4.59 -7.66
CA SER A 215 14.14 -5.64 -8.58
C SER A 215 13.83 -5.05 -9.97
N THR A 216 14.84 -4.45 -10.61
CA THR A 216 14.70 -3.73 -11.90
C THR A 216 14.14 -4.61 -13.01
N ASP A 217 14.60 -5.87 -13.11
CA ASP A 217 14.18 -6.81 -14.15
C ASP A 217 12.70 -7.19 -14.00
N ALA A 218 12.26 -7.47 -12.76
CA ALA A 218 10.85 -7.72 -12.46
C ALA A 218 9.95 -6.51 -12.77
N LEU A 219 10.48 -5.27 -12.60
CA LEU A 219 9.75 -4.04 -12.92
C LEU A 219 9.65 -3.82 -14.44
N ALA A 220 10.72 -4.10 -15.19
CA ALA A 220 10.73 -4.02 -16.65
C ALA A 220 9.71 -5.00 -17.24
N ASP A 221 9.77 -6.27 -16.88
CA ASP A 221 8.82 -7.30 -17.31
C ASP A 221 7.36 -6.93 -17.00
N ALA A 222 7.10 -6.37 -15.82
CA ALA A 222 5.75 -5.99 -15.41
C ALA A 222 5.17 -4.80 -16.21
N THR A 223 6.03 -4.04 -16.87
CA THR A 223 5.62 -2.91 -17.73
C THR A 223 5.44 -3.32 -19.17
N ASP A 224 6.19 -4.30 -19.66
CA ASP A 224 6.12 -4.79 -21.05
C ASP A 224 4.87 -5.64 -21.29
N ASP A 225 4.40 -6.39 -20.29
CA ASP A 225 3.16 -7.19 -20.36
C ASP A 225 1.86 -6.36 -20.45
N ARG A 226 1.92 -5.03 -20.45
CA ARG A 226 0.72 -4.22 -20.70
C ARG A 226 0.32 -4.39 -22.16
N PRO A 227 -0.83 -5.06 -22.46
CA PRO A 227 -1.26 -5.20 -23.83
C PRO A 227 -1.39 -3.82 -24.47
N ALA A 228 -0.84 -3.69 -25.68
CA ALA A 228 -0.93 -2.53 -26.57
C ALA A 228 -2.39 -2.18 -26.97
N THR A 229 -3.37 -2.48 -26.13
CA THR A 229 -4.81 -2.25 -26.33
C THR A 229 -5.16 -0.76 -26.43
N ALA A 230 -4.23 0.13 -26.11
CA ALA A 230 -4.41 1.57 -26.32
C ALA A 230 -3.97 2.06 -27.70
N ALA A 231 -3.15 1.30 -28.43
CA ALA A 231 -2.63 1.72 -29.74
C ALA A 231 -3.53 1.32 -30.91
N VAL A 232 -4.41 0.33 -30.74
CA VAL A 232 -5.27 -0.17 -31.83
C VAL A 232 -6.47 0.75 -32.10
N ASN A 233 -6.90 1.54 -31.13
CA ASN A 233 -8.05 2.45 -31.33
C ASN A 233 -7.71 3.78 -32.01
N SER A 234 -6.44 4.09 -32.24
CA SER A 234 -6.04 5.31 -32.98
C SER A 234 -5.74 5.09 -34.45
N SER A 235 -5.59 3.85 -34.91
CA SER A 235 -5.29 3.55 -36.31
C SER A 235 -6.52 3.18 -37.18
N SER A 236 -7.69 3.00 -36.58
CA SER A 236 -8.91 2.61 -37.30
C SER A 236 -9.81 3.79 -37.76
N SER A 237 -9.39 5.04 -37.52
CA SER A 237 -10.20 6.21 -37.87
C SER A 237 -9.72 6.98 -39.13
N THR A 238 -8.71 6.49 -39.87
CA THR A 238 -8.13 7.24 -40.99
C THR A 238 -8.33 6.59 -42.37
N ASP A 239 -9.01 5.45 -42.46
CA ASP A 239 -9.22 4.75 -43.76
C ASP A 239 -10.70 4.75 -44.21
N GLY A 240 -11.32 5.90 -44.23
CA GLY A 240 -12.74 6.05 -44.62
C GLY A 240 -13.06 7.23 -45.53
N ALA A 241 -12.12 7.71 -46.34
CA ALA A 241 -12.44 8.80 -47.28
C ALA A 241 -11.52 8.78 -48.49
N THR A 242 -11.73 7.88 -49.45
CA THR A 242 -11.44 8.13 -50.86
C THR A 242 -11.87 6.93 -51.72
N THR A 243 -13.12 6.88 -52.11
CA THR A 243 -13.54 6.20 -53.35
C THR A 243 -14.79 6.89 -53.87
N GLY A 244 -14.61 7.76 -54.83
CA GLY A 244 -15.73 8.37 -55.52
C GLY A 244 -15.26 9.17 -56.72
N SER A 245 -14.98 8.49 -57.85
CA SER A 245 -15.25 9.05 -59.17
C SER A 245 -14.90 8.01 -60.22
N VAL A 246 -15.89 7.24 -60.62
CA VAL A 246 -15.89 6.53 -61.89
C VAL A 246 -16.44 7.50 -62.88
N GLN A 247 -15.60 7.88 -63.82
CA GLN A 247 -16.00 8.62 -65.06
C GLN A 247 -16.19 7.60 -66.15
N SER A 248 -17.43 7.43 -66.55
CA SER A 248 -17.83 6.76 -67.80
C SER A 248 -17.76 7.76 -68.90
N ALA A 249 -17.09 7.40 -70.02
CA ALA A 249 -17.26 8.01 -71.32
C ALA A 249 -16.85 6.99 -72.38
N ASP A 250 -17.82 6.73 -73.29
CA ASP A 250 -17.80 6.18 -74.62
C ASP A 250 -17.30 4.76 -74.89
#